data_f2710d5fbe8ae2db3a3cd7dcb1dbc97c
#
_entry.id   f2710d5fbe8ae2db3a3cd7dcb1dbc97c
#
_cell.length_a   1.000
_cell.length_b   1.000
_cell.length_c   1.000
_cell.angle_alpha   90.00
_cell.angle_beta   90.00
_cell.angle_gamma   90.00
#
_symmetry.space_group_name_H-M   'P 1'
#
loop_
_entity.id
_entity.type
_entity.pdbx_description
1 polymer ?
#
loop_
_entity_poly.entity_id
_entity_poly.type
_entity_poly.pdbx_seq_one_letter_code
_entity_poly.pdbx_strand_id
1 'polypeptide(L)'
;LYKVDIPGTFYKFGDDAALDQRQYADMANGSYYMVTRIMTNAWLWSQKEEDVIRKIDSLLYENVPGKIITKTSITRNGYKGIDVLNRTRRGDLQRYNIFITHFEVLFFKMGGKGDYVKNEKKTKKFFGSIQLKEFINTAGGITYSPPYGGFSVDLPHEPYIGNDGSWIYDAADKNNGTNYRVIRTDIHNYHFVEEDSFDLGLMEESFMASDFITARMSRKQTSY
;
A
#
# COMPACT_ATOMS: atom_id res chain seq x y z
N LEU A 1 7.32 1.07 -5.98
CA LEU A 1 5.89 1.22 -6.10
C LEU A 1 5.47 2.67 -6.35
N TYR A 2 6.23 3.61 -5.86
CA TYR A 2 6.07 5.03 -6.19
C TYR A 2 7.44 5.70 -6.38
N LYS A 3 7.45 6.85 -7.07
CA LYS A 3 8.56 7.80 -7.12
C LYS A 3 8.03 9.17 -6.73
N VAL A 4 8.85 9.96 -6.03
CA VAL A 4 8.54 11.34 -5.66
C VAL A 4 9.83 12.10 -5.41
N ASP A 5 9.90 13.37 -5.83
CA ASP A 5 11.03 14.25 -5.61
C ASP A 5 10.92 14.94 -4.24
N ILE A 6 11.98 14.85 -3.45
CA ILE A 6 12.14 15.55 -2.19
C ILE A 6 13.44 16.35 -2.16
N PRO A 7 13.57 17.36 -1.30
CA PRO A 7 14.79 18.17 -1.24
C PRO A 7 15.99 17.49 -0.58
N GLY A 8 15.84 16.29 -0.05
CA GLY A 8 16.90 15.52 0.63
C GLY A 8 16.66 14.02 0.54
N THR A 9 17.05 13.27 1.56
CA THR A 9 16.91 11.81 1.61
C THR A 9 15.81 11.42 2.59
N PHE A 10 14.96 10.46 2.19
CA PHE A 10 14.00 9.85 3.10
C PHE A 10 14.67 8.91 4.08
N TYR A 11 14.25 9.00 5.33
CA TYR A 11 14.58 8.05 6.38
C TYR A 11 13.34 7.25 6.76
N LYS A 12 13.49 5.95 6.98
CA LYS A 12 12.41 5.10 7.50
C LYS A 12 12.08 5.53 8.93
N PHE A 13 10.81 5.60 9.23
CA PHE A 13 10.29 5.98 10.55
C PHE A 13 9.41 4.85 11.09
N GLY A 14 9.82 4.30 12.24
CA GLY A 14 9.11 3.17 12.86
C GLY A 14 9.47 1.81 12.25
N ASP A 15 9.11 0.75 12.97
CA ASP A 15 9.39 -0.65 12.60
C ASP A 15 8.11 -1.45 12.33
N ASP A 16 6.96 -0.77 12.24
CA ASP A 16 5.69 -1.42 11.92
C ASP A 16 5.73 -1.97 10.48
N ALA A 17 5.55 -3.27 10.33
CA ALA A 17 5.58 -3.95 9.05
C ALA A 17 4.38 -3.57 8.15
N ALA A 18 3.21 -3.34 8.75
CA ALA A 18 2.00 -2.94 8.04
C ALA A 18 2.02 -1.45 7.62
N LEU A 19 2.89 -0.65 8.24
CA LEU A 19 2.99 0.79 8.04
C LEU A 19 4.40 1.20 7.63
N ASP A 20 4.72 1.19 6.33
CA ASP A 20 5.99 1.74 5.82
C ASP A 20 5.89 3.26 5.74
N GLN A 21 6.49 3.94 6.71
CA GLN A 21 6.55 5.40 6.79
C GLN A 21 7.96 5.89 6.53
N ARG A 22 8.07 6.84 5.60
CA ARG A 22 9.34 7.49 5.25
C ARG A 22 9.18 8.99 5.35
N GLN A 23 10.16 9.65 5.98
CA GLN A 23 10.11 11.09 6.18
C GLN A 23 11.45 11.77 5.90
N TYR A 24 11.37 13.03 5.52
CA TYR A 24 12.46 13.99 5.45
C TYR A 24 12.03 15.26 6.16
N ALA A 25 12.87 15.77 7.07
CA ALA A 25 12.64 17.03 7.75
C ALA A 25 13.84 17.97 7.51
N ASP A 26 13.53 19.21 7.15
CA ASP A 26 14.49 20.29 7.05
C ASP A 26 14.40 21.16 8.31
N MET A 27 15.35 20.92 9.22
CA MET A 27 15.38 21.60 10.52
C MET A 27 15.64 23.10 10.39
N ALA A 28 16.26 23.56 9.30
CA ALA A 28 16.57 24.98 9.10
C ALA A 28 15.32 25.83 8.85
N ASN A 29 14.31 25.26 8.17
CA ASN A 29 13.07 25.97 7.85
C ASN A 29 11.81 25.33 8.44
N GLY A 30 11.97 24.24 9.21
CA GLY A 30 10.87 23.53 9.86
C GLY A 30 9.90 22.84 8.91
N SER A 31 10.32 22.58 7.66
CA SER A 31 9.50 21.85 6.71
C SER A 31 9.75 20.35 6.78
N TYR A 32 8.72 19.57 6.45
CA TYR A 32 8.83 18.12 6.38
C TYR A 32 8.00 17.55 5.24
N TYR A 33 8.47 16.40 4.75
CA TYR A 33 7.87 15.61 3.70
C TYR A 33 7.76 14.18 4.21
N MET A 34 6.65 13.55 3.97
CA MET A 34 6.41 12.19 4.45
C MET A 34 5.62 11.40 3.40
N VAL A 35 5.97 10.13 3.28
CA VAL A 35 5.18 9.15 2.56
C VAL A 35 4.85 8.02 3.52
N THR A 36 3.57 7.71 3.64
CA THR A 36 3.07 6.58 4.42
C THR A 36 2.38 5.63 3.47
N ARG A 37 2.76 4.35 3.54
CA ARG A 37 2.14 3.25 2.83
C ARG A 37 1.40 2.41 3.83
N ILE A 38 0.11 2.22 3.62
CA ILE A 38 -0.72 1.34 4.42
C ILE A 38 -1.08 0.16 3.52
N MET A 39 -0.50 -1.00 3.80
CA MET A 39 -0.91 -2.23 3.14
C MET A 39 -2.29 -2.62 3.64
N THR A 40 -3.16 -2.99 2.74
CA THR A 40 -4.50 -3.43 3.08
C THR A 40 -4.60 -4.92 2.85
N ASN A 41 -5.09 -5.64 3.86
CA ASN A 41 -5.38 -7.07 3.71
C ASN A 41 -6.64 -7.31 2.85
N ALA A 42 -7.39 -6.26 2.55
CA ALA A 42 -8.58 -6.30 1.73
C ALA A 42 -8.27 -5.82 0.31
N TRP A 43 -8.74 -6.57 -0.68
CA TRP A 43 -8.64 -6.20 -2.09
C TRP A 43 -9.47 -4.94 -2.35
N LEU A 44 -8.79 -3.81 -2.50
CA LEU A 44 -9.46 -2.54 -2.82
C LEU A 44 -10.08 -2.55 -4.21
N TRP A 45 -9.62 -3.47 -5.05
CA TRP A 45 -10.08 -3.63 -6.43
C TRP A 45 -11.54 -4.04 -6.57
N SER A 46 -12.01 -4.98 -5.76
CA SER A 46 -13.39 -5.49 -5.82
C SER A 46 -14.38 -4.65 -5.02
N GLN A 47 -13.90 -3.64 -4.29
CA GLN A 47 -14.77 -2.78 -3.49
C GLN A 47 -15.38 -1.66 -4.35
N LYS A 48 -16.62 -1.32 -4.06
CA LYS A 48 -17.26 -0.15 -4.68
C LYS A 48 -16.48 1.10 -4.31
N GLU A 49 -16.26 1.97 -5.29
CA GLU A 49 -15.52 3.22 -5.13
C GLU A 49 -16.02 4.05 -3.93
N GLU A 50 -17.33 4.10 -3.74
CA GLU A 50 -17.96 4.83 -2.63
C GLU A 50 -17.56 4.27 -1.25
N ASP A 51 -17.42 2.95 -1.12
CA ASP A 51 -17.02 2.31 0.13
C ASP A 51 -15.55 2.56 0.43
N VAL A 52 -14.70 2.57 -0.60
CA VAL A 52 -13.29 2.90 -0.47
C VAL A 52 -13.10 4.37 -0.09
N ILE A 53 -13.82 5.27 -0.73
CA ILE A 53 -13.80 6.72 -0.39
C ILE A 53 -14.26 6.92 1.06
N ARG A 54 -15.32 6.22 1.49
CA ARG A 54 -15.83 6.31 2.87
C ARG A 54 -14.81 5.82 3.89
N LYS A 55 -14.09 4.72 3.60
CA LYS A 55 -12.98 4.25 4.46
C LYS A 55 -11.86 5.26 4.54
N ILE A 56 -11.50 5.92 3.44
CA ILE A 56 -10.48 6.98 3.45
C ILE A 56 -10.95 8.19 4.24
N ASP A 57 -12.20 8.58 4.12
CA ASP A 57 -12.75 9.65 4.94
C ASP A 57 -12.64 9.32 6.43
N SER A 58 -12.96 8.08 6.83
CA SER A 58 -12.77 7.62 8.21
C SER A 58 -11.30 7.70 8.63
N LEU A 59 -10.38 7.18 7.82
CA LEU A 59 -8.94 7.25 8.08
C LEU A 59 -8.43 8.69 8.16
N LEU A 60 -8.98 9.61 7.36
CA LEU A 60 -8.63 11.03 7.40
C LEU A 60 -9.05 11.67 8.72
N TYR A 61 -10.26 11.40 9.21
CA TYR A 61 -10.74 11.92 10.49
C TYR A 61 -9.89 11.41 11.67
N GLU A 62 -9.42 10.18 11.60
CA GLU A 62 -8.60 9.57 12.65
C GLU A 62 -7.14 10.04 12.60
N ASN A 63 -6.57 10.22 11.42
CA ASN A 63 -5.13 10.39 11.22
C ASN A 63 -4.69 11.79 10.79
N VAL A 64 -5.61 12.68 10.41
CA VAL A 64 -5.29 14.05 10.03
C VAL A 64 -5.71 15.00 11.17
N PRO A 65 -4.79 15.35 12.07
CA PRO A 65 -5.14 16.24 13.21
C PRO A 65 -5.45 17.65 12.71
N GLY A 66 -6.58 18.20 13.15
CA GLY A 66 -6.94 19.58 12.88
C GLY A 66 -8.21 19.71 12.01
N LYS A 67 -8.32 20.83 11.26
CA LYS A 67 -9.49 21.16 10.44
C LYS A 67 -9.16 21.06 8.96
N ILE A 68 -9.91 20.25 8.22
CA ILE A 68 -9.84 20.22 6.75
C ILE A 68 -10.36 21.54 6.19
N ILE A 69 -9.54 22.20 5.36
CA ILE A 69 -9.88 23.48 4.70
C ILE A 69 -10.43 23.21 3.31
N THR A 70 -9.73 22.38 2.53
CA THR A 70 -10.16 21.97 1.19
C THR A 70 -9.93 20.48 0.99
N LYS A 71 -10.81 19.86 0.20
CA LYS A 71 -10.71 18.49 -0.24
C LYS A 71 -11.17 18.42 -1.70
N THR A 72 -10.32 17.95 -2.59
CA THR A 72 -10.60 17.81 -4.03
C THR A 72 -10.19 16.46 -4.55
N SER A 73 -10.95 15.91 -5.48
CA SER A 73 -10.60 14.66 -6.16
C SER A 73 -9.44 14.90 -7.13
N ILE A 74 -8.52 13.96 -7.16
CA ILE A 74 -7.37 13.96 -8.08
C ILE A 74 -7.20 12.56 -8.71
N THR A 75 -6.47 12.50 -9.80
CA THR A 75 -6.09 11.23 -10.44
C THR A 75 -4.61 11.26 -10.78
N ARG A 76 -3.92 10.14 -10.58
CA ARG A 76 -2.50 9.98 -10.93
C ARG A 76 -2.24 8.56 -11.41
N ASN A 77 -1.63 8.42 -12.60
CA ASN A 77 -1.34 7.11 -13.20
C ASN A 77 -2.57 6.15 -13.17
N GLY A 78 -3.76 6.66 -13.51
CA GLY A 78 -5.00 5.89 -13.49
C GLY A 78 -5.61 5.63 -12.10
N TYR A 79 -4.89 5.93 -11.01
CA TYR A 79 -5.41 5.78 -9.65
C TYR A 79 -6.14 7.03 -9.17
N LYS A 80 -7.31 6.83 -8.60
CA LYS A 80 -8.08 7.90 -7.96
C LYS A 80 -7.51 8.23 -6.59
N GLY A 81 -7.66 9.48 -6.20
CA GLY A 81 -7.19 9.97 -4.93
C GLY A 81 -7.83 11.30 -4.56
N ILE A 82 -7.35 11.87 -3.48
CA ILE A 82 -7.80 13.15 -2.96
C ILE A 82 -6.61 14.05 -2.61
N ASP A 83 -6.76 15.33 -2.86
CA ASP A 83 -5.89 16.40 -2.37
C ASP A 83 -6.58 17.08 -1.19
N VAL A 84 -5.92 17.13 -0.05
CA VAL A 84 -6.45 17.68 1.18
C VAL A 84 -5.52 18.75 1.71
N LEU A 85 -6.06 19.95 1.95
CA LEU A 85 -5.40 20.99 2.72
C LEU A 85 -6.00 21.02 4.12
N ASN A 86 -5.16 20.88 5.13
CA ASN A 86 -5.54 20.81 6.52
C ASN A 86 -4.81 21.89 7.34
N ARG A 87 -5.47 22.42 8.36
CA ARG A 87 -4.88 23.30 9.37
C ARG A 87 -4.77 22.55 10.68
N THR A 88 -3.57 22.39 11.21
CA THR A 88 -3.32 21.74 12.49
C THR A 88 -3.91 22.56 13.67
N ARG A 89 -3.98 21.96 14.85
CA ARG A 89 -4.39 22.66 16.08
C ARG A 89 -3.46 23.83 16.44
N ARG A 90 -2.19 23.78 15.99
CA ARG A 90 -1.20 24.86 16.18
C ARG A 90 -1.31 25.99 15.16
N GLY A 91 -2.20 25.83 14.16
CA GLY A 91 -2.41 26.82 13.11
C GLY A 91 -1.59 26.57 11.83
N ASP A 92 -0.62 25.67 11.85
CA ASP A 92 0.21 25.34 10.68
C ASP A 92 -0.61 24.63 9.61
N LEU A 93 -0.28 24.86 8.36
CA LEU A 93 -0.90 24.17 7.24
C LEU A 93 -0.14 22.89 6.86
N GLN A 94 -0.90 21.88 6.52
CA GLN A 94 -0.41 20.62 5.96
C GLN A 94 -1.21 20.31 4.69
N ARG A 95 -0.56 19.72 3.70
CA ARG A 95 -1.21 19.23 2.48
C ARG A 95 -0.90 17.77 2.28
N TYR A 96 -1.90 17.05 1.80
CA TYR A 96 -1.85 15.61 1.54
C TYR A 96 -2.33 15.32 0.13
N ASN A 97 -1.63 14.45 -0.58
CA ASN A 97 -2.22 13.69 -1.67
C ASN A 97 -2.33 12.24 -1.22
N ILE A 98 -3.52 11.68 -1.31
CA ILE A 98 -3.83 10.33 -0.87
C ILE A 98 -4.34 9.58 -2.09
N PHE A 99 -3.70 8.44 -2.41
CA PHE A 99 -4.07 7.60 -3.53
C PHE A 99 -4.42 6.21 -3.05
N ILE A 100 -5.40 5.62 -3.72
CA ILE A 100 -5.81 4.24 -3.52
C ILE A 100 -5.33 3.47 -4.72
N THR A 101 -4.45 2.51 -4.47
CA THR A 101 -4.03 1.53 -5.47
C THR A 101 -4.80 0.23 -5.26
N HIS A 102 -4.46 -0.82 -6.01
CA HIS A 102 -5.11 -2.11 -5.84
C HIS A 102 -4.78 -2.80 -4.51
N PHE A 103 -3.61 -2.48 -3.92
CA PHE A 103 -3.03 -3.24 -2.81
C PHE A 103 -2.71 -2.39 -1.58
N GLU A 104 -2.69 -1.06 -1.74
CA GLU A 104 -2.26 -0.16 -0.67
C GLU A 104 -2.91 1.21 -0.78
N VAL A 105 -2.95 1.92 0.33
CA VAL A 105 -3.26 3.34 0.39
C VAL A 105 -1.97 4.11 0.61
N LEU A 106 -1.72 5.10 -0.24
CA LEU A 106 -0.51 5.92 -0.24
C LEU A 106 -0.84 7.35 0.20
N PHE A 107 -0.22 7.80 1.29
CA PHE A 107 -0.31 9.17 1.79
C PHE A 107 0.98 9.90 1.48
N PHE A 108 0.92 10.94 0.66
CA PHE A 108 2.01 11.88 0.44
C PHE A 108 1.70 13.16 1.20
N LYS A 109 2.51 13.49 2.19
CA LYS A 109 2.29 14.62 3.08
C LYS A 109 3.42 15.63 2.97
N MET A 110 3.06 16.90 2.94
CA MET A 110 3.96 18.02 3.07
C MET A 110 3.45 18.95 4.17
N GLY A 111 4.33 19.39 5.03
CA GLY A 111 4.00 20.33 6.10
C GLY A 111 5.18 21.23 6.43
N GLY A 112 4.93 22.21 7.29
CA GLY A 112 5.95 23.14 7.74
C GLY A 112 5.34 24.24 8.58
N LYS A 113 6.17 25.13 9.11
CA LYS A 113 5.73 26.23 9.96
C LYS A 113 4.84 27.19 9.18
N GLY A 114 3.70 27.56 9.78
CA GLY A 114 2.75 28.51 9.21
C GLY A 114 2.16 28.00 7.87
N ASP A 115 2.27 28.83 6.85
CA ASP A 115 1.70 28.62 5.52
C ASP A 115 2.69 28.02 4.50
N TYR A 116 3.71 27.27 4.98
CA TYR A 116 4.77 26.71 4.13
C TYR A 116 4.23 25.99 2.88
N VAL A 117 3.15 25.23 3.02
CA VAL A 117 2.54 24.46 1.91
C VAL A 117 1.83 25.34 0.87
N LYS A 118 1.70 26.66 1.08
CA LYS A 118 1.22 27.61 0.08
C LYS A 118 2.32 28.02 -0.92
N ASN A 119 3.59 27.66 -0.66
CA ASN A 119 4.66 27.88 -1.62
C ASN A 119 4.42 27.01 -2.85
N GLU A 120 3.84 27.58 -3.90
CA GLU A 120 3.45 26.84 -5.09
C GLU A 120 4.61 26.11 -5.77
N LYS A 121 5.80 26.70 -5.82
CA LYS A 121 6.97 26.08 -6.44
C LYS A 121 7.37 24.77 -5.74
N LYS A 122 7.45 24.79 -4.40
CA LYS A 122 7.80 23.61 -3.60
C LYS A 122 6.70 22.56 -3.64
N THR A 123 5.46 23.00 -3.51
CA THR A 123 4.27 22.14 -3.53
C THR A 123 4.09 21.46 -4.88
N LYS A 124 4.20 22.21 -5.98
CA LYS A 124 4.15 21.65 -7.34
C LYS A 124 5.30 20.69 -7.59
N LYS A 125 6.52 20.99 -7.10
CA LYS A 125 7.65 20.08 -7.24
C LYS A 125 7.39 18.76 -6.54
N PHE A 126 6.95 18.76 -5.29
CA PHE A 126 6.70 17.53 -4.52
C PHE A 126 5.50 16.76 -5.06
N PHE A 127 4.29 17.32 -5.03
CA PHE A 127 3.09 16.61 -5.44
C PHE A 127 3.02 16.37 -6.95
N GLY A 128 3.60 17.25 -7.77
CA GLY A 128 3.66 17.08 -9.21
C GLY A 128 4.61 15.97 -9.68
N SER A 129 5.61 15.63 -8.87
CA SER A 129 6.58 14.57 -9.18
C SER A 129 6.10 13.16 -8.82
N ILE A 130 4.96 13.04 -8.13
CA ILE A 130 4.43 11.73 -7.74
C ILE A 130 4.16 10.89 -8.98
N GLN A 131 4.76 9.72 -9.03
CA GLN A 131 4.52 8.67 -10.02
C GLN A 131 4.18 7.39 -9.27
N LEU A 132 3.09 6.75 -9.65
CA LEU A 132 2.63 5.49 -9.07
C LEU A 132 2.84 4.36 -10.07
N LYS A 133 3.34 3.21 -9.60
CA LYS A 133 3.52 2.03 -10.45
C LYS A 133 2.13 1.55 -10.91
N GLU A 134 1.97 1.43 -12.21
CA GLU A 134 0.79 0.80 -12.79
C GLU A 134 1.01 -0.70 -12.90
N PHE A 135 0.00 -1.46 -12.50
CA PHE A 135 -0.04 -2.91 -12.70
C PHE A 135 -0.94 -3.18 -13.90
N ILE A 136 -0.33 -3.47 -15.04
CA ILE A 136 -1.02 -3.65 -16.32
C ILE A 136 -0.92 -5.13 -16.71
N ASN A 137 -2.04 -5.74 -17.09
CA ASN A 137 -2.04 -7.10 -17.61
C ASN A 137 -1.11 -7.23 -18.80
N THR A 138 -0.24 -8.22 -18.76
CA THR A 138 0.60 -8.59 -19.88
C THR A 138 -0.18 -9.52 -20.82
N ALA A 139 -0.14 -9.27 -22.11
CA ALA A 139 -0.77 -10.16 -23.08
C ALA A 139 -0.21 -11.60 -22.94
N GLY A 140 -1.07 -12.57 -22.66
CA GLY A 140 -0.68 -13.96 -22.40
C GLY A 140 -0.18 -14.24 -20.97
N GLY A 141 -0.18 -13.22 -20.09
CA GLY A 141 0.37 -13.36 -18.73
C GLY A 141 1.89 -13.38 -18.69
N ILE A 142 2.43 -13.66 -17.53
CA ILE A 142 3.86 -13.86 -17.28
C ILE A 142 4.07 -15.07 -16.37
N THR A 143 5.14 -15.80 -16.57
CA THR A 143 5.63 -16.77 -15.57
C THR A 143 6.56 -16.03 -14.62
N TYR A 144 6.13 -15.84 -13.38
CA TYR A 144 6.89 -15.15 -12.35
C TYR A 144 7.64 -16.13 -11.46
N SER A 145 8.92 -15.85 -11.24
CA SER A 145 9.76 -16.56 -10.26
C SER A 145 10.48 -15.52 -9.41
N PRO A 146 10.42 -15.60 -8.06
CA PRO A 146 11.12 -14.66 -7.22
C PRO A 146 12.65 -14.81 -7.36
N PRO A 147 13.44 -13.73 -7.18
CA PRO A 147 14.90 -13.75 -7.34
C PRO A 147 15.62 -14.80 -6.46
N TYR A 148 15.02 -15.13 -5.32
CA TYR A 148 15.58 -16.08 -4.37
C TYR A 148 15.02 -17.50 -4.55
N GLY A 149 14.28 -17.75 -5.63
CA GLY A 149 13.68 -19.07 -5.94
C GLY A 149 12.48 -19.41 -5.06
N GLY A 150 12.20 -20.69 -4.93
CA GLY A 150 11.15 -21.26 -4.09
C GLY A 150 9.89 -21.65 -4.86
N PHE A 151 9.50 -20.91 -5.89
CA PHE A 151 8.34 -21.25 -6.73
C PHE A 151 8.40 -20.55 -8.10
N SER A 152 7.53 -21.01 -8.98
CA SER A 152 7.21 -20.37 -10.25
C SER A 152 5.70 -20.43 -10.46
N VAL A 153 5.09 -19.34 -10.90
CA VAL A 153 3.64 -19.23 -11.05
C VAL A 153 3.27 -18.32 -12.22
N ASP A 154 2.21 -18.67 -12.94
CA ASP A 154 1.69 -17.83 -14.01
C ASP A 154 0.74 -16.77 -13.45
N LEU A 155 1.03 -15.52 -13.75
CA LEU A 155 0.31 -14.34 -13.26
C LEU A 155 -0.10 -13.43 -14.43
N PRO A 156 -1.17 -12.64 -14.28
CA PRO A 156 -1.59 -11.69 -15.32
C PRO A 156 -0.58 -10.56 -15.55
N HIS A 157 0.21 -10.23 -14.53
CA HIS A 157 1.26 -9.20 -14.57
C HIS A 157 2.28 -9.43 -13.46
N GLU A 158 3.37 -8.67 -13.44
CA GLU A 158 4.35 -8.67 -12.35
C GLU A 158 3.65 -8.41 -11.01
N PRO A 159 3.85 -9.28 -9.98
CA PRO A 159 3.13 -9.14 -8.73
C PRO A 159 3.54 -7.91 -7.93
N TYR A 160 2.60 -7.40 -7.17
CA TYR A 160 2.88 -6.55 -6.02
C TYR A 160 3.52 -7.40 -4.93
N ILE A 161 4.64 -6.96 -4.39
CA ILE A 161 5.37 -7.70 -3.35
C ILE A 161 5.25 -6.96 -2.04
N GLY A 162 4.63 -7.61 -1.06
CA GLY A 162 4.54 -7.16 0.32
C GLY A 162 5.31 -8.08 1.26
N ASN A 163 5.59 -7.59 2.46
CA ASN A 163 6.14 -8.39 3.55
C ASN A 163 5.48 -7.95 4.86
N ASP A 164 4.78 -8.89 5.47
CA ASP A 164 4.13 -8.74 6.77
C ASP A 164 4.35 -10.03 7.56
N GLY A 165 5.61 -10.26 7.98
CA GLY A 165 6.03 -11.53 8.55
C GLY A 165 6.18 -12.67 7.54
N SER A 166 5.40 -12.65 6.47
CA SER A 166 5.51 -13.53 5.31
C SER A 166 5.66 -12.72 4.03
N TRP A 167 6.31 -13.28 3.02
CA TRP A 167 6.35 -12.70 1.69
C TRP A 167 5.02 -12.92 0.98
N ILE A 168 4.39 -11.85 0.54
CA ILE A 168 3.11 -11.86 -0.16
C ILE A 168 3.32 -11.37 -1.57
N TYR A 169 2.88 -12.15 -2.56
CA TYR A 169 2.94 -11.82 -3.99
C TYR A 169 1.52 -11.76 -4.52
N ASP A 170 1.05 -10.55 -4.81
CA ASP A 170 -0.33 -10.27 -5.22
C ASP A 170 -0.41 -9.81 -6.66
N ALA A 171 -1.33 -10.37 -7.43
CA ALA A 171 -1.68 -9.91 -8.76
C ALA A 171 -3.20 -9.93 -8.97
N ALA A 172 -3.71 -9.02 -9.79
CA ALA A 172 -5.13 -8.95 -10.10
C ALA A 172 -5.35 -8.86 -11.60
N ASP A 173 -6.11 -9.78 -12.15
CA ASP A 173 -6.52 -9.71 -13.55
C ASP A 173 -7.61 -8.65 -13.71
N LYS A 174 -7.27 -7.56 -14.37
CA LYS A 174 -8.17 -6.43 -14.61
C LYS A 174 -9.35 -6.75 -15.53
N ASN A 175 -9.25 -7.81 -16.32
CA ASN A 175 -10.29 -8.16 -17.29
C ASN A 175 -11.47 -8.89 -16.64
N ASN A 176 -11.17 -9.73 -15.64
CA ASN A 176 -12.17 -10.61 -15.02
C ASN A 176 -12.30 -10.46 -13.50
N GLY A 177 -11.43 -9.63 -12.88
CA GLY A 177 -11.42 -9.42 -11.44
C GLY A 177 -10.86 -10.57 -10.61
N THR A 178 -10.18 -11.55 -11.25
CA THR A 178 -9.53 -12.65 -10.53
C THR A 178 -8.31 -12.15 -9.77
N ASN A 179 -8.21 -12.53 -8.51
CA ASN A 179 -7.09 -12.22 -7.66
C ASN A 179 -6.21 -13.46 -7.48
N TYR A 180 -4.91 -13.25 -7.59
CA TYR A 180 -3.87 -14.24 -7.39
C TYR A 180 -3.05 -13.83 -6.19
N ARG A 181 -2.88 -14.72 -5.22
CA ARG A 181 -2.02 -14.50 -4.06
C ARG A 181 -1.16 -15.71 -3.81
N VAL A 182 0.15 -15.48 -3.73
CA VAL A 182 1.11 -16.46 -3.25
C VAL A 182 1.66 -15.94 -1.92
N ILE A 183 1.61 -16.77 -0.90
CA ILE A 183 2.19 -16.49 0.41
C ILE A 183 3.35 -17.44 0.60
N ARG A 184 4.54 -16.89 0.86
CA ARG A 184 5.72 -17.64 1.23
C ARG A 184 6.08 -17.30 2.67
N THR A 185 6.06 -18.31 3.52
CA THR A 185 6.51 -18.22 4.91
C THR A 185 7.81 -18.99 5.06
N ASP A 186 8.83 -18.34 5.64
CA ASP A 186 10.10 -19.00 5.93
C ASP A 186 9.98 -19.71 7.30
N ILE A 187 10.30 -21.00 7.33
CA ILE A 187 10.31 -21.80 8.56
C ILE A 187 11.67 -21.62 9.22
N HIS A 188 11.71 -20.81 10.29
CA HIS A 188 12.96 -20.49 10.99
C HIS A 188 13.40 -21.57 11.98
N ASN A 189 12.47 -22.40 12.47
CA ASN A 189 12.71 -23.41 13.48
C ASN A 189 12.23 -24.80 13.03
N TYR A 190 12.86 -25.35 12.01
CA TYR A 190 12.49 -26.64 11.43
C TYR A 190 12.39 -27.79 12.48
N HIS A 191 13.18 -27.71 13.56
CA HIS A 191 13.15 -28.72 14.63
C HIS A 191 11.84 -28.69 15.47
N PHE A 192 11.01 -27.68 15.32
CA PHE A 192 9.71 -27.58 16.01
C PHE A 192 8.52 -27.87 15.09
N VAL A 193 8.78 -28.23 13.83
CA VAL A 193 7.72 -28.73 12.93
C VAL A 193 7.37 -30.15 13.37
N GLU A 194 6.16 -30.34 13.89
CA GLU A 194 5.74 -31.63 14.44
C GLU A 194 5.40 -32.61 13.30
N GLU A 195 4.43 -32.26 12.49
CA GLU A 195 4.00 -33.02 11.31
C GLU A 195 3.58 -32.07 10.19
N ASP A 196 4.02 -32.34 8.97
CA ASP A 196 3.71 -31.52 7.79
C ASP A 196 2.20 -31.29 7.61
N SER A 197 1.38 -32.30 7.93
CA SER A 197 -0.07 -32.23 7.81
C SER A 197 -0.71 -31.29 8.83
N PHE A 198 -0.16 -31.22 10.04
CA PHE A 198 -0.65 -30.35 11.10
C PHE A 198 -0.32 -28.89 10.81
N ASP A 199 0.93 -28.60 10.44
CA ASP A 199 1.40 -27.26 10.11
C ASP A 199 0.70 -26.71 8.87
N LEU A 200 0.51 -27.53 7.84
CA LEU A 200 -0.28 -27.18 6.65
C LEU A 200 -1.74 -26.90 7.01
N GLY A 201 -2.32 -27.65 7.95
CA GLY A 201 -3.66 -27.40 8.48
C GLY A 201 -3.79 -26.04 9.16
N LEU A 202 -2.84 -25.68 10.01
CA LEU A 202 -2.81 -24.37 10.68
C LEU A 202 -2.64 -23.22 9.69
N MET A 203 -1.78 -23.39 8.68
CA MET A 203 -1.61 -22.39 7.61
C MET A 203 -2.89 -22.24 6.79
N GLU A 204 -3.58 -23.36 6.49
CA GLU A 204 -4.86 -23.33 5.79
C GLU A 204 -5.94 -22.62 6.62
N GLU A 205 -6.06 -22.91 7.91
CA GLU A 205 -6.99 -22.22 8.82
C GLU A 205 -6.71 -20.72 8.89
N SER A 206 -5.44 -20.34 9.02
CA SER A 206 -5.02 -18.93 9.03
C SER A 206 -5.36 -18.22 7.71
N PHE A 207 -5.15 -18.90 6.59
CA PHE A 207 -5.51 -18.37 5.28
C PHE A 207 -7.03 -18.23 5.13
N MET A 208 -7.79 -19.23 5.61
CA MET A 208 -9.25 -19.26 5.58
C MET A 208 -9.90 -18.20 6.47
N ALA A 209 -9.28 -17.84 7.56
CA ALA A 209 -9.74 -16.78 8.45
C ALA A 209 -9.61 -15.38 7.84
N SER A 210 -8.97 -15.25 6.67
CA SER A 210 -8.85 -13.97 5.99
C SER A 210 -10.19 -13.58 5.33
N ASP A 211 -10.49 -12.27 5.31
CA ASP A 211 -11.75 -11.67 4.81
C ASP A 211 -12.05 -11.90 3.31
N PHE A 212 -11.20 -12.67 2.63
CA PHE A 212 -11.27 -12.89 1.17
C PHE A 212 -12.02 -14.14 0.76
N ILE A 213 -12.28 -15.06 1.70
CA ILE A 213 -12.74 -16.39 1.34
C ILE A 213 -14.23 -16.47 1.55
N THR A 214 -14.94 -16.54 0.43
CA THR A 214 -16.37 -16.89 0.41
C THR A 214 -16.53 -18.40 0.45
N ALA A 215 -17.67 -18.88 0.93
CA ALA A 215 -17.99 -20.26 1.33
C ALA A 215 -17.80 -21.38 0.27
N ARG A 216 -17.26 -21.09 -0.93
CA ARG A 216 -16.95 -22.09 -1.95
C ARG A 216 -15.46 -22.19 -2.18
N MET A 217 -14.85 -23.23 -1.66
CA MET A 217 -13.45 -23.56 -1.89
C MET A 217 -13.30 -24.90 -2.54
N SER A 218 -12.34 -24.99 -3.45
CA SER A 218 -11.77 -26.25 -3.89
C SER A 218 -10.33 -26.34 -3.39
N ARG A 219 -9.98 -27.44 -2.73
CA ARG A 219 -8.63 -27.75 -2.29
C ARG A 219 -7.97 -28.70 -3.27
N LYS A 220 -6.78 -28.34 -3.72
CA LYS A 220 -5.90 -29.26 -4.45
C LYS A 220 -4.56 -29.29 -3.75
N GLN A 221 -4.19 -30.47 -3.23
CA GLN A 221 -2.88 -30.72 -2.65
C GLN A 221 -2.01 -31.44 -3.68
N THR A 222 -0.81 -30.92 -3.90
CA THR A 222 0.24 -31.58 -4.69
C THR A 222 1.42 -31.90 -3.79
N SER A 223 1.83 -33.14 -3.72
CA SER A 223 3.10 -33.56 -3.12
C SER A 223 4.18 -33.56 -4.21
N TYR A 224 5.35 -33.10 -3.89
CA TYR A 224 6.56 -33.21 -4.72
C TYR A 224 7.38 -34.39 -4.27
#